data_1013a63e86b74c8f2a09ccdbfe988b7b
#
_entry.id   1013a63e86b74c8f2a09ccdbfe988b7b
#
_cell.length_a   1.000
_cell.length_b   1.000
_cell.length_c   1.000
_cell.angle_alpha   90.00
_cell.angle_beta   90.00
_cell.angle_gamma   90.00
#
_symmetry.space_group_name_H-M   'P 1'
#
loop_
_entity.id
_entity.type
_entity.pdbx_description
1 polymer ?
#
loop_
_entity_poly.entity_id
_entity_poly.type
_entity_poly.pdbx_seq_one_letter_code
_entity_poly.pdbx_strand_id
1 'polypeptide(L)'
;MPRRRRALPVYFISREAKWTGRRISEANMNYQTLERTIGHSFADIALLDLAMTHPSYALQHKCQDNQRLEFLGDAVLEICVSRVLYHKYPKLREGQLTRKRAALVCEANLARAATRLGLGSYLKLDRGEEVVGGRENPSILADTMEAVIAAVYLDAGMEEAAKLVDLAMGDYKTSEKSDRDAKSALQEYLQALGEETPTYEIIGQDGPPHARVFTARVLRADGSELGTGVGARKQRAEEAAAQMALQKLNKAQ
;
A
#
# COMPACT_ATOMS: atom_id res chain seq x y z
N MET A 1 -6.92 15.31 49.62
CA MET A 1 -7.27 13.91 49.26
C MET A 1 -6.97 13.69 47.81
N PRO A 2 -6.01 12.86 47.39
CA PRO A 2 -5.68 12.63 46.00
C PRO A 2 -6.65 11.61 45.39
N ARG A 3 -7.24 11.98 44.21
CA ARG A 3 -8.12 11.11 43.42
C ARG A 3 -7.31 9.92 42.87
N ARG A 4 -7.65 8.72 43.27
CA ARG A 4 -7.14 7.47 42.71
C ARG A 4 -7.56 7.37 41.26
N ARG A 5 -6.59 7.37 40.33
CA ARG A 5 -6.80 7.01 38.91
C ARG A 5 -7.14 5.52 38.90
N ARG A 6 -8.37 5.18 38.46
CA ARG A 6 -8.73 3.81 38.12
C ARG A 6 -7.93 3.39 36.88
N ALA A 7 -7.06 2.42 37.05
CA ALA A 7 -6.43 1.73 35.93
C ALA A 7 -7.54 1.00 35.13
N LEU A 8 -7.59 1.22 33.85
CA LEU A 8 -8.43 0.45 32.93
C LEU A 8 -7.90 -0.99 32.90
N PRO A 9 -8.77 -2.00 32.83
CA PRO A 9 -8.33 -3.38 32.75
C PRO A 9 -7.59 -3.58 31.42
N VAL A 10 -6.34 -3.99 31.53
CA VAL A 10 -5.59 -4.55 30.39
C VAL A 10 -6.30 -5.84 30.03
N TYR A 11 -7.00 -5.87 28.92
CA TYR A 11 -7.51 -7.11 28.35
C TYR A 11 -6.31 -7.98 27.99
N PHE A 12 -5.91 -8.85 28.92
CA PHE A 12 -5.08 -9.99 28.64
C PHE A 12 -5.89 -10.88 27.68
N ILE A 13 -5.53 -10.89 26.42
CA ILE A 13 -5.96 -11.95 25.51
C ILE A 13 -5.29 -13.21 26.07
N SER A 14 -6.08 -14.01 26.77
CA SER A 14 -5.61 -15.27 27.32
C SER A 14 -5.11 -16.14 26.15
N ARG A 15 -3.92 -16.71 26.30
CA ARG A 15 -3.29 -17.70 25.40
C ARG A 15 -4.13 -18.97 25.16
N GLU A 16 -5.38 -19.02 25.62
CA GLU A 16 -6.22 -20.22 25.65
C GLU A 16 -7.38 -20.22 24.66
N ALA A 17 -7.45 -19.29 23.71
CA ALA A 17 -8.25 -19.54 22.52
C ALA A 17 -7.48 -20.54 21.64
N LYS A 18 -7.43 -21.81 22.08
CA LYS A 18 -7.02 -22.92 21.21
C LYS A 18 -7.96 -22.90 20.01
N TRP A 19 -7.43 -22.44 18.89
CA TRP A 19 -8.09 -22.53 17.61
C TRP A 19 -8.33 -24.03 17.35
N THR A 20 -9.59 -24.48 17.48
CA THR A 20 -9.96 -25.87 17.20
C THR A 20 -10.14 -26.02 15.70
N GLY A 21 -9.04 -26.00 14.97
CA GLY A 21 -8.98 -26.34 13.56
C GLY A 21 -9.41 -27.79 13.37
N ARG A 22 -10.56 -28.01 12.72
CA ARG A 22 -10.86 -29.31 12.15
C ARG A 22 -9.74 -29.72 11.22
N ARG A 23 -9.34 -30.97 11.31
CA ARG A 23 -8.28 -31.60 10.51
C ARG A 23 -8.30 -31.12 9.07
N ILE A 24 -7.12 -30.66 8.61
CA ILE A 24 -6.80 -30.39 7.22
C ILE A 24 -7.07 -31.69 6.45
N SER A 25 -8.13 -31.71 5.63
CA SER A 25 -8.39 -32.79 4.69
C SER A 25 -7.64 -32.51 3.39
N GLU A 26 -6.65 -33.34 3.12
CA GLU A 26 -6.23 -33.80 1.81
C GLU A 26 -5.97 -32.79 0.69
N ALA A 27 -4.97 -31.96 0.85
CA ALA A 27 -3.90 -31.75 -0.12
C ALA A 27 -2.76 -31.14 0.69
N ASN A 28 -1.79 -31.94 1.11
CA ASN A 28 -0.54 -31.46 1.70
C ASN A 28 0.18 -30.60 0.65
N MET A 29 -0.26 -29.35 0.50
CA MET A 29 0.52 -28.37 -0.23
C MET A 29 1.81 -28.19 0.57
N ASN A 30 2.91 -28.57 -0.03
CA ASN A 30 4.20 -28.46 0.65
C ASN A 30 4.60 -26.98 0.71
N TYR A 31 4.28 -26.33 1.83
CA TYR A 31 4.62 -24.91 2.06
C TYR A 31 6.09 -24.66 2.38
N GLN A 32 6.94 -25.70 2.50
CA GLN A 32 8.36 -25.54 2.84
C GLN A 32 9.12 -24.57 1.91
N THR A 33 8.78 -24.58 0.61
CA THR A 33 9.40 -23.66 -0.34
C THR A 33 8.89 -22.24 -0.12
N LEU A 34 7.60 -22.06 0.15
CA LEU A 34 7.00 -20.77 0.45
C LEU A 34 7.57 -20.19 1.75
N GLU A 35 7.64 -20.98 2.82
CA GLU A 35 8.25 -20.59 4.11
C GLU A 35 9.68 -20.06 3.93
N ARG A 36 10.50 -20.74 3.10
CA ARG A 36 11.85 -20.25 2.77
C ARG A 36 11.82 -18.95 2.00
N THR A 37 10.88 -18.79 1.08
CA THR A 37 10.76 -17.59 0.25
C THR A 37 10.33 -16.37 1.06
N ILE A 38 9.38 -16.55 2.00
CA ILE A 38 8.92 -15.49 2.89
C ILE A 38 9.84 -15.27 4.10
N GLY A 39 10.79 -16.18 4.32
CA GLY A 39 11.78 -16.09 5.41
C GLY A 39 11.24 -16.43 6.78
N HIS A 40 10.11 -17.17 6.86
CA HIS A 40 9.48 -17.55 8.13
C HIS A 40 9.03 -19.01 8.09
N SER A 41 9.34 -19.75 9.16
CA SER A 41 8.86 -21.12 9.37
C SER A 41 7.77 -21.12 10.43
N PHE A 42 6.57 -21.53 10.04
CA PHE A 42 5.39 -21.48 10.90
C PHE A 42 5.41 -22.54 12.00
N ALA A 43 5.16 -22.12 13.23
CA ALA A 43 4.83 -23.02 14.34
C ALA A 43 3.42 -23.59 14.17
N ASP A 44 2.47 -22.78 13.67
CA ASP A 44 1.14 -23.20 13.27
C ASP A 44 0.93 -23.00 11.75
N ILE A 45 1.21 -24.03 10.97
CA ILE A 45 1.06 -24.02 9.51
C ILE A 45 -0.38 -23.77 9.05
N ALA A 46 -1.37 -23.97 9.92
CA ALA A 46 -2.76 -23.69 9.59
C ALA A 46 -3.03 -22.20 9.36
N LEU A 47 -2.21 -21.31 9.94
CA LEU A 47 -2.29 -19.87 9.68
C LEU A 47 -1.90 -19.54 8.22
N LEU A 48 -0.83 -20.15 7.71
CA LEU A 48 -0.43 -19.98 6.32
C LEU A 48 -1.46 -20.61 5.37
N ASP A 49 -1.96 -21.79 5.71
CA ASP A 49 -3.00 -22.46 4.94
C ASP A 49 -4.29 -21.62 4.84
N LEU A 50 -4.68 -20.98 5.92
CA LEU A 50 -5.80 -20.05 5.95
C LEU A 50 -5.52 -18.80 5.10
N ALA A 51 -4.33 -18.22 5.19
CA ALA A 51 -3.93 -17.06 4.38
C ALA A 51 -4.00 -17.34 2.88
N MET A 52 -3.75 -18.59 2.45
CA MET A 52 -3.85 -19.02 1.06
C MET A 52 -5.28 -19.39 0.63
N THR A 53 -6.27 -19.31 1.51
CA THR A 53 -7.64 -19.76 1.23
C THR A 53 -8.52 -18.59 0.82
N HIS A 54 -8.77 -18.44 -0.48
CA HIS A 54 -9.63 -17.40 -1.04
C HIS A 54 -11.12 -17.66 -0.73
N PRO A 55 -11.95 -16.61 -0.62
CA PRO A 55 -13.39 -16.75 -0.36
C PRO A 55 -14.13 -17.69 -1.31
N SER A 56 -13.77 -17.73 -2.60
CA SER A 56 -14.39 -18.61 -3.58
C SER A 56 -14.21 -20.09 -3.21
N TYR A 57 -12.99 -20.46 -2.83
CA TYR A 57 -12.69 -21.82 -2.36
C TYR A 57 -13.42 -22.13 -1.05
N ALA A 58 -13.37 -21.21 -0.12
CA ALA A 58 -13.99 -21.38 1.21
C ALA A 58 -15.50 -21.61 1.12
N LEU A 59 -16.18 -20.88 0.24
CA LEU A 59 -17.63 -21.03 0.00
C LEU A 59 -17.96 -22.45 -0.50
N GLN A 60 -17.17 -22.97 -1.45
CA GLN A 60 -17.37 -24.30 -2.02
C GLN A 60 -17.09 -25.42 -1.01
N HIS A 61 -16.04 -25.25 -0.19
CA HIS A 61 -15.57 -26.27 0.76
C HIS A 61 -16.12 -26.08 2.19
N LYS A 62 -16.96 -25.07 2.43
CA LYS A 62 -17.55 -24.73 3.73
C LYS A 62 -16.50 -24.60 4.85
N CYS A 63 -15.38 -23.94 4.53
CA CYS A 63 -14.31 -23.64 5.46
C CYS A 63 -14.16 -22.12 5.66
N GLN A 64 -13.18 -21.70 6.46
CA GLN A 64 -12.85 -20.28 6.64
C GLN A 64 -12.00 -19.77 5.46
N ASP A 65 -12.17 -18.49 5.14
CA ASP A 65 -11.38 -17.76 4.16
C ASP A 65 -10.34 -16.85 4.82
N ASN A 66 -9.55 -16.15 4.01
CA ASN A 66 -8.46 -15.28 4.43
C ASN A 66 -8.89 -13.84 4.77
N GLN A 67 -10.13 -13.42 4.57
CA GLN A 67 -10.56 -12.02 4.73
C GLN A 67 -10.29 -11.44 6.13
N ARG A 68 -10.42 -12.25 7.17
CA ARG A 68 -10.09 -11.78 8.53
C ARG A 68 -8.61 -11.62 8.76
N LEU A 69 -7.78 -12.41 8.09
CA LEU A 69 -6.33 -12.22 8.10
C LEU A 69 -5.93 -11.00 7.28
N GLU A 70 -6.51 -10.81 6.10
CA GLU A 70 -6.37 -9.60 5.28
C GLU A 70 -6.63 -8.33 6.11
N PHE A 71 -7.80 -8.24 6.75
CA PHE A 71 -8.13 -7.11 7.64
C PHE A 71 -7.07 -6.83 8.71
N LEU A 72 -6.55 -7.87 9.35
CA LEU A 72 -5.51 -7.72 10.36
C LEU A 72 -4.16 -7.36 9.74
N GLY A 73 -3.86 -7.94 8.58
CA GLY A 73 -2.62 -7.76 7.86
C GLY A 73 -2.43 -6.34 7.33
N ASP A 74 -3.51 -5.73 6.83
CA ASP A 74 -3.51 -4.31 6.44
C ASP A 74 -3.05 -3.43 7.62
N ALA A 75 -3.63 -3.59 8.81
CA ALA A 75 -3.24 -2.83 9.99
C ALA A 75 -1.77 -3.08 10.41
N VAL A 76 -1.30 -4.34 10.35
CA VAL A 76 0.09 -4.70 10.66
C VAL A 76 1.05 -4.10 9.63
N LEU A 77 0.72 -4.18 8.34
CA LEU A 77 1.47 -3.58 7.25
C LEU A 77 1.61 -2.07 7.44
N GLU A 78 0.48 -1.39 7.69
CA GLU A 78 0.48 0.06 7.88
C GLU A 78 1.38 0.50 9.05
N ILE A 79 1.36 -0.20 10.19
CA ILE A 79 2.21 0.16 11.32
C ILE A 79 3.69 -0.12 11.03
N CYS A 80 4.02 -1.23 10.36
CA CYS A 80 5.40 -1.54 9.97
C CYS A 80 5.96 -0.47 9.03
N VAL A 81 5.23 -0.12 7.97
CA VAL A 81 5.64 0.91 7.02
C VAL A 81 5.73 2.29 7.68
N SER A 82 4.74 2.66 8.51
CA SER A 82 4.76 3.93 9.25
C SER A 82 6.00 4.06 10.13
N ARG A 83 6.37 3.01 10.86
CA ARG A 83 7.57 2.98 11.71
C ARG A 83 8.83 3.25 10.89
N VAL A 84 8.98 2.58 9.74
CA VAL A 84 10.13 2.78 8.86
C VAL A 84 10.18 4.19 8.31
N LEU A 85 9.06 4.71 7.80
CA LEU A 85 8.98 6.06 7.24
C LEU A 85 9.28 7.13 8.29
N TYR A 86 8.78 6.99 9.51
CA TYR A 86 9.01 7.90 10.62
C TYR A 86 10.50 8.04 10.94
N HIS A 87 11.23 6.93 10.99
CA HIS A 87 12.68 6.96 11.25
C HIS A 87 13.50 7.38 10.04
N LYS A 88 13.12 6.95 8.84
CA LYS A 88 13.88 7.23 7.61
C LYS A 88 13.75 8.69 7.15
N TYR A 89 12.62 9.34 7.45
CA TYR A 89 12.32 10.69 6.99
C TYR A 89 11.97 11.65 8.14
N PRO A 90 12.90 11.95 9.08
CA PRO A 90 12.62 12.72 10.29
C PRO A 90 12.22 14.19 10.05
N LYS A 91 12.44 14.70 8.82
CA LYS A 91 12.11 16.08 8.44
C LYS A 91 10.76 16.20 7.72
N LEU A 92 10.13 15.09 7.34
CA LEU A 92 8.84 15.15 6.67
C LEU A 92 7.71 15.41 7.67
N ARG A 93 6.74 16.23 7.23
CA ARG A 93 5.50 16.48 7.98
C ARG A 93 4.55 15.27 7.88
N GLU A 94 3.59 15.19 8.81
CA GLU A 94 2.60 14.11 8.89
C GLU A 94 1.94 13.82 7.52
N GLY A 95 1.38 14.83 6.83
CA GLY A 95 0.71 14.63 5.54
C GLY A 95 1.64 14.08 4.44
N GLN A 96 2.95 14.37 4.49
CA GLN A 96 3.92 13.80 3.55
C GLN A 96 4.21 12.33 3.87
N LEU A 97 4.31 11.99 5.16
CA LEU A 97 4.48 10.60 5.62
C LEU A 97 3.26 9.75 5.25
N THR A 98 2.05 10.29 5.45
CA THR A 98 0.79 9.62 5.09
C THR A 98 0.69 9.35 3.59
N ARG A 99 1.01 10.33 2.74
CA ARG A 99 1.06 10.12 1.27
C ARG A 99 2.11 9.06 0.86
N LYS A 100 3.31 9.09 1.49
CA LYS A 100 4.34 8.07 1.23
C LYS A 100 3.89 6.68 1.64
N ARG A 101 3.24 6.56 2.80
CA ARG A 101 2.68 5.27 3.24
C ARG A 101 1.67 4.76 2.23
N ALA A 102 0.64 5.55 1.90
CA ALA A 102 -0.38 5.16 0.93
C ALA A 102 0.20 4.73 -0.43
N ALA A 103 1.24 5.41 -0.90
CA ALA A 103 1.92 5.03 -2.14
C ALA A 103 2.69 3.71 -2.04
N LEU A 104 3.16 3.33 -0.85
CA LEU A 104 3.88 2.08 -0.62
C LEU A 104 2.92 0.90 -0.45
N VAL A 105 1.85 1.06 0.35
CA VAL A 105 0.92 -0.03 0.70
C VAL A 105 -0.23 -0.19 -0.31
N CYS A 106 -0.15 0.43 -1.48
CA CYS A 106 -1.19 0.30 -2.50
C CYS A 106 -1.23 -1.11 -3.11
N GLU A 107 -2.42 -1.51 -3.57
CA GLU A 107 -2.70 -2.82 -4.22
C GLU A 107 -1.61 -3.21 -5.23
N ALA A 108 -1.23 -2.30 -6.13
CA ALA A 108 -0.24 -2.60 -7.17
C ALA A 108 1.14 -2.98 -6.62
N ASN A 109 1.56 -2.45 -5.47
CA ASN A 109 2.82 -2.79 -4.84
C ASN A 109 2.73 -4.12 -4.10
N LEU A 110 1.62 -4.37 -3.41
CA LEU A 110 1.35 -5.63 -2.70
C LEU A 110 1.24 -6.78 -3.69
N ALA A 111 0.50 -6.61 -4.78
CA ALA A 111 0.40 -7.59 -5.85
C ALA A 111 1.77 -7.95 -6.44
N ARG A 112 2.63 -6.94 -6.70
CA ARG A 112 4.00 -7.18 -7.18
C ARG A 112 4.85 -7.93 -6.15
N ALA A 113 4.70 -7.63 -4.87
CA ALA A 113 5.37 -8.36 -3.81
C ALA A 113 4.90 -9.82 -3.75
N ALA A 114 3.59 -10.05 -3.78
CA ALA A 114 2.98 -11.38 -3.81
C ALA A 114 3.45 -12.21 -5.03
N THR A 115 3.48 -11.59 -6.21
CA THR A 115 3.99 -12.23 -7.43
C THR A 115 5.47 -12.62 -7.29
N ARG A 116 6.31 -11.71 -6.78
CA ARG A 116 7.74 -11.97 -6.56
C ARG A 116 7.98 -13.11 -5.56
N LEU A 117 7.14 -13.22 -4.54
CA LEU A 117 7.18 -14.28 -3.54
C LEU A 117 6.48 -15.56 -4.01
N GLY A 118 5.86 -15.56 -5.19
CA GLY A 118 5.21 -16.73 -5.79
C GLY A 118 3.92 -17.15 -5.10
N LEU A 119 3.23 -16.25 -4.36
CA LEU A 119 2.04 -16.58 -3.57
C LEU A 119 0.92 -17.16 -4.42
N GLY A 120 0.72 -16.68 -5.65
CA GLY A 120 -0.31 -17.13 -6.57
C GLY A 120 -0.31 -18.65 -6.80
N SER A 121 0.86 -19.29 -6.78
CA SER A 121 0.99 -20.76 -6.97
C SER A 121 0.42 -21.57 -5.80
N TYR A 122 0.24 -20.95 -4.63
CA TYR A 122 -0.25 -21.60 -3.42
C TYR A 122 -1.71 -21.26 -3.10
N LEU A 123 -2.33 -20.33 -3.86
CA LEU A 123 -3.72 -19.95 -3.66
C LEU A 123 -4.66 -21.13 -3.84
N LYS A 124 -5.62 -21.24 -2.94
CA LYS A 124 -6.77 -22.11 -3.06
C LYS A 124 -7.94 -21.30 -3.61
N LEU A 125 -8.30 -21.58 -4.85
CA LEU A 125 -9.36 -20.94 -5.60
C LEU A 125 -10.42 -21.96 -5.97
N ASP A 126 -11.65 -21.53 -6.23
CA ASP A 126 -12.60 -22.40 -6.91
C ASP A 126 -12.28 -22.46 -8.41
N ARG A 127 -12.97 -23.37 -9.11
CA ARG A 127 -12.75 -23.56 -10.55
C ARG A 127 -13.11 -22.32 -11.37
N GLY A 128 -14.09 -21.53 -10.94
CA GLY A 128 -14.51 -20.32 -11.64
C GLY A 128 -13.41 -19.28 -11.61
N GLU A 129 -12.88 -18.98 -10.42
CA GLU A 129 -11.80 -18.01 -10.21
C GLU A 129 -10.50 -18.46 -10.89
N GLU A 130 -10.22 -19.76 -10.87
CA GLU A 130 -9.06 -20.36 -11.55
C GLU A 130 -9.09 -20.08 -13.07
N VAL A 131 -10.24 -20.30 -13.71
CA VAL A 131 -10.43 -20.14 -15.18
C VAL A 131 -10.26 -18.68 -15.63
N VAL A 132 -10.64 -17.73 -14.79
CA VAL A 132 -10.51 -16.29 -15.11
C VAL A 132 -9.15 -15.71 -14.73
N GLY A 133 -8.20 -16.55 -14.31
CA GLY A 133 -6.82 -16.13 -13.99
C GLY A 133 -6.65 -15.56 -12.59
N GLY A 134 -7.46 -16.00 -11.64
CA GLY A 134 -7.44 -15.52 -10.24
C GLY A 134 -6.07 -15.61 -9.56
N ARG A 135 -5.21 -16.57 -9.94
CA ARG A 135 -3.84 -16.71 -9.41
C ARG A 135 -2.94 -15.53 -9.74
N GLU A 136 -3.25 -14.79 -10.79
CA GLU A 136 -2.48 -13.65 -11.29
C GLU A 136 -3.26 -12.33 -11.10
N ASN A 137 -4.47 -12.40 -10.54
CA ASN A 137 -5.31 -11.24 -10.30
C ASN A 137 -4.65 -10.34 -9.23
N PRO A 138 -4.35 -9.05 -9.55
CA PRO A 138 -3.66 -8.15 -8.64
C PRO A 138 -4.38 -7.95 -7.31
N SER A 139 -5.72 -7.86 -7.30
CA SER A 139 -6.49 -7.70 -6.06
C SER A 139 -6.34 -8.93 -5.16
N ILE A 140 -6.56 -10.14 -5.70
CA ILE A 140 -6.42 -11.39 -4.94
C ILE A 140 -5.00 -11.56 -4.39
N LEU A 141 -3.99 -11.18 -5.17
CA LEU A 141 -2.59 -11.26 -4.74
C LEU A 141 -2.27 -10.26 -3.64
N ALA A 142 -2.82 -9.04 -3.70
CA ALA A 142 -2.63 -8.03 -2.67
C ALA A 142 -3.29 -8.46 -1.35
N ASP A 143 -4.55 -8.88 -1.38
CA ASP A 143 -5.31 -9.36 -0.23
C ASP A 143 -4.59 -10.57 0.42
N THR A 144 -4.06 -11.47 -0.43
CA THR A 144 -3.27 -12.63 0.05
C THR A 144 -1.96 -12.19 0.72
N MET A 145 -1.29 -11.16 0.20
CA MET A 145 -0.07 -10.64 0.83
C MET A 145 -0.35 -10.10 2.23
N GLU A 146 -1.43 -9.35 2.40
CA GLU A 146 -1.87 -8.88 3.71
C GLU A 146 -2.21 -10.04 4.63
N ALA A 147 -2.96 -11.04 4.12
CA ALA A 147 -3.29 -12.23 4.90
C ALA A 147 -2.04 -12.99 5.38
N VAL A 148 -0.99 -13.10 4.55
CA VAL A 148 0.29 -13.73 4.95
C VAL A 148 1.02 -12.91 6.00
N ILE A 149 1.02 -11.58 5.90
CA ILE A 149 1.59 -10.70 6.92
C ILE A 149 0.90 -10.92 8.27
N ALA A 150 -0.44 -11.01 8.27
CA ALA A 150 -1.19 -11.33 9.49
C ALA A 150 -0.89 -12.72 10.04
N ALA A 151 -0.76 -13.73 9.17
CA ALA A 151 -0.42 -15.08 9.57
C ALA A 151 0.94 -15.13 10.29
N VAL A 152 1.97 -14.48 9.75
CA VAL A 152 3.29 -14.35 10.40
C VAL A 152 3.18 -13.57 11.72
N TYR A 153 2.39 -12.49 11.75
CA TYR A 153 2.16 -11.73 12.97
C TYR A 153 1.52 -12.57 14.08
N LEU A 154 0.53 -13.38 13.76
CA LEU A 154 -0.16 -14.24 14.74
C LEU A 154 0.73 -15.40 15.22
N ASP A 155 1.58 -15.93 14.35
CA ASP A 155 2.48 -17.03 14.66
C ASP A 155 3.68 -16.59 15.51
N ALA A 156 4.32 -15.46 15.16
CA ALA A 156 5.61 -15.07 15.73
C ALA A 156 5.72 -13.60 16.17
N GLY A 157 4.65 -12.81 16.04
CA GLY A 157 4.59 -11.43 16.52
C GLY A 157 5.10 -10.38 15.55
N MET A 158 5.12 -9.13 16.03
CA MET A 158 5.34 -7.94 15.22
C MET A 158 6.74 -7.88 14.58
N GLU A 159 7.75 -8.39 15.25
CA GLU A 159 9.14 -8.33 14.75
C GLU A 159 9.34 -9.22 13.51
N GLU A 160 8.77 -10.42 13.53
CA GLU A 160 8.83 -11.33 12.38
C GLU A 160 7.96 -10.80 11.21
N ALA A 161 6.76 -10.29 11.50
CA ALA A 161 5.93 -9.63 10.50
C ALA A 161 6.66 -8.44 9.85
N ALA A 162 7.39 -7.63 10.65
CA ALA A 162 8.16 -6.51 10.11
C ALA A 162 9.27 -6.97 9.15
N LYS A 163 9.94 -8.09 9.42
CA LYS A 163 10.95 -8.66 8.50
C LYS A 163 10.31 -9.06 7.15
N LEU A 164 9.13 -9.66 7.20
CA LEU A 164 8.39 -9.99 5.97
C LEU A 164 7.97 -8.73 5.21
N VAL A 165 7.50 -7.69 5.92
CA VAL A 165 7.15 -6.41 5.30
C VAL A 165 8.40 -5.75 4.67
N ASP A 166 9.55 -5.79 5.34
CA ASP A 166 10.81 -5.28 4.79
C ASP A 166 11.22 -6.04 3.52
N LEU A 167 11.08 -7.36 3.51
CA LEU A 167 11.31 -8.20 2.33
C LEU A 167 10.34 -7.86 1.19
N ALA A 168 9.07 -7.64 1.50
CA ALA A 168 8.01 -7.34 0.54
C ALA A 168 8.12 -5.93 -0.05
N MET A 169 8.43 -4.93 0.77
CA MET A 169 8.48 -3.52 0.35
C MET A 169 9.85 -3.11 -0.23
N GLY A 170 10.92 -3.85 0.06
CA GLY A 170 12.27 -3.54 -0.38
C GLY A 170 12.80 -2.22 0.21
N ASP A 171 13.42 -1.40 -0.63
CA ASP A 171 14.11 -0.17 -0.19
C ASP A 171 13.21 0.96 0.37
N TYR A 172 11.90 0.77 0.46
CA TYR A 172 10.93 1.84 0.81
C TYR A 172 11.12 3.11 -0.04
N LYS A 173 11.63 2.94 -1.24
CA LYS A 173 11.72 4.00 -2.23
C LYS A 173 10.42 4.00 -3.02
N THR A 174 9.56 4.94 -2.72
CA THR A 174 8.57 5.34 -3.70
C THR A 174 9.34 5.84 -4.93
N SER A 175 8.93 5.41 -6.12
CA SER A 175 9.51 6.01 -7.32
C SER A 175 9.29 7.53 -7.21
N GLU A 176 10.36 8.29 -7.07
CA GLU A 176 10.28 9.76 -6.89
C GLU A 176 9.50 10.45 -8.03
N LYS A 177 9.19 9.70 -9.09
CA LYS A 177 8.41 10.18 -10.25
C LYS A 177 6.89 10.13 -10.09
N SER A 178 6.32 9.38 -9.13
CA SER A 178 4.85 9.29 -8.97
C SER A 178 4.29 10.01 -7.74
N ASP A 179 5.09 10.39 -6.75
CA ASP A 179 4.60 10.77 -5.43
C ASP A 179 4.73 12.23 -5.03
N ARG A 180 5.29 13.06 -5.85
CA ARG A 180 5.04 14.48 -5.73
C ARG A 180 3.89 14.80 -6.68
N ASP A 181 2.68 14.90 -6.14
CA ASP A 181 1.70 15.76 -6.76
C ASP A 181 2.42 17.11 -6.92
N ALA A 182 2.87 17.37 -8.16
CA ALA A 182 3.67 18.54 -8.48
C ALA A 182 2.94 19.82 -8.07
N LYS A 183 1.60 19.77 -8.01
CA LYS A 183 0.74 20.87 -7.56
C LYS A 183 0.93 21.11 -6.07
N SER A 184 0.89 20.05 -5.23
CA SER A 184 1.13 20.18 -3.78
C SER A 184 2.56 20.60 -3.47
N ALA A 185 3.55 20.06 -4.20
CA ALA A 185 4.95 20.46 -4.00
C ALA A 185 5.19 21.92 -4.37
N LEU A 186 4.57 22.42 -5.46
CA LEU A 186 4.65 23.83 -5.85
C LEU A 186 3.95 24.73 -4.83
N GLN A 187 2.79 24.32 -4.33
CA GLN A 187 2.07 25.06 -3.29
C GLN A 187 2.90 25.16 -2.00
N GLU A 188 3.47 24.03 -1.52
CA GLU A 188 4.34 24.01 -0.33
C GLU A 188 5.58 24.92 -0.53
N TYR A 189 6.16 24.92 -1.74
CA TYR A 189 7.31 25.76 -2.07
C TYR A 189 6.96 27.25 -1.99
N LEU A 190 5.85 27.67 -2.62
CA LEU A 190 5.43 29.08 -2.61
C LEU A 190 5.01 29.53 -1.20
N GLN A 191 4.30 28.70 -0.45
CA GLN A 191 3.96 28.97 0.95
C GLN A 191 5.21 29.13 1.84
N ALA A 192 6.27 28.36 1.60
CA ALA A 192 7.54 28.50 2.32
C ALA A 192 8.23 29.84 2.03
N LEU A 193 7.94 30.46 0.88
CA LEU A 193 8.40 31.81 0.52
C LEU A 193 7.44 32.91 1.01
N GLY A 194 6.34 32.56 1.70
CA GLY A 194 5.31 33.52 2.14
C GLY A 194 4.35 33.94 1.03
N GLU A 195 4.34 33.23 -0.10
CA GLU A 195 3.46 33.50 -1.24
C GLU A 195 2.11 32.77 -1.10
N GLU A 196 1.08 33.27 -1.77
CA GLU A 196 -0.24 32.66 -1.83
C GLU A 196 -0.27 31.40 -2.70
N THR A 197 -1.36 30.62 -2.60
CA THR A 197 -1.58 29.40 -3.38
C THR A 197 -1.64 29.72 -4.89
N PRO A 198 -0.90 28.97 -5.75
CA PRO A 198 -0.93 29.19 -7.18
C PRO A 198 -2.28 28.80 -7.80
N THR A 199 -2.65 29.46 -8.90
CA THR A 199 -3.85 29.16 -9.68
C THR A 199 -3.50 28.44 -10.99
N TYR A 200 -4.42 27.62 -11.49
CA TYR A 200 -4.25 26.85 -12.72
C TYR A 200 -5.33 27.19 -13.74
N GLU A 201 -4.94 27.38 -14.97
CA GLU A 201 -5.84 27.69 -16.08
C GLU A 201 -5.58 26.76 -17.28
N ILE A 202 -6.65 26.25 -17.89
CA ILE A 202 -6.55 25.54 -19.17
C ILE A 202 -6.56 26.59 -20.28
N ILE A 203 -5.44 26.71 -20.99
CA ILE A 203 -5.23 27.72 -22.04
C ILE A 203 -5.35 27.15 -23.44
N GLY A 204 -5.43 25.83 -23.59
CA GLY A 204 -5.56 25.18 -24.88
C GLY A 204 -6.15 23.78 -24.79
N GLN A 205 -6.81 23.38 -25.88
CA GLN A 205 -7.35 22.04 -26.03
C GLN A 205 -7.32 21.68 -27.51
N ASP A 206 -6.53 20.66 -27.88
CA ASP A 206 -6.33 20.23 -29.26
C ASP A 206 -6.59 18.73 -29.42
N GLY A 207 -6.83 18.30 -30.69
CA GLY A 207 -7.01 16.90 -31.07
C GLY A 207 -8.45 16.40 -31.07
N PRO A 208 -8.69 15.25 -31.69
CA PRO A 208 -10.01 14.64 -31.80
C PRO A 208 -10.47 14.10 -30.42
N PRO A 209 -11.78 13.82 -30.21
CA PRO A 209 -12.34 13.44 -28.95
C PRO A 209 -11.64 12.26 -28.24
N HIS A 210 -11.09 11.31 -28.99
CA HIS A 210 -10.41 10.11 -28.51
C HIS A 210 -8.89 10.30 -28.27
N ALA A 211 -8.31 11.44 -28.74
CA ALA A 211 -6.89 11.76 -28.57
C ALA A 211 -6.69 13.23 -28.18
N ARG A 212 -7.57 13.73 -27.30
CA ARG A 212 -7.56 15.13 -26.85
C ARG A 212 -6.36 15.44 -25.98
N VAL A 213 -5.74 16.58 -26.23
CA VAL A 213 -4.60 17.09 -25.49
C VAL A 213 -4.97 18.44 -24.89
N PHE A 214 -4.69 18.63 -23.60
CA PHE A 214 -4.94 19.86 -22.87
C PHE A 214 -3.62 20.58 -22.60
N THR A 215 -3.60 21.90 -22.68
CA THR A 215 -2.50 22.73 -22.25
C THR A 215 -2.97 23.54 -21.03
N ALA A 216 -2.22 23.48 -19.93
CA ALA A 216 -2.46 24.23 -18.73
C ALA A 216 -1.30 25.17 -18.44
N ARG A 217 -1.58 26.31 -17.80
CA ARG A 217 -0.58 27.17 -17.18
C ARG A 217 -0.82 27.30 -15.69
N VAL A 218 0.24 27.55 -14.94
CA VAL A 218 0.18 27.86 -13.51
C VAL A 218 0.67 29.28 -13.27
N LEU A 219 -0.08 30.02 -12.47
CA LEU A 219 0.13 31.44 -12.19
C LEU A 219 0.36 31.66 -10.68
N ARG A 220 1.18 32.65 -10.35
CA ARG A 220 1.22 33.25 -9.00
C ARG A 220 -0.03 34.07 -8.72
N ALA A 221 -0.22 34.46 -7.48
CA ALA A 221 -1.30 35.34 -7.06
C ALA A 221 -1.28 36.73 -7.76
N ASP A 222 -0.10 37.21 -8.15
CA ASP A 222 0.08 38.45 -8.91
C ASP A 222 -0.21 38.32 -10.41
N GLY A 223 -0.61 37.13 -10.86
CA GLY A 223 -0.89 36.78 -12.27
C GLY A 223 0.34 36.44 -13.10
N SER A 224 1.55 36.44 -12.53
CA SER A 224 2.76 36.05 -13.27
C SER A 224 2.79 34.53 -13.53
N GLU A 225 3.20 34.14 -14.74
CA GLU A 225 3.26 32.75 -15.15
C GLU A 225 4.50 32.05 -14.58
N LEU A 226 4.29 30.95 -13.87
CA LEU A 226 5.33 30.09 -13.34
C LEU A 226 5.74 28.99 -14.32
N GLY A 227 4.77 28.43 -15.06
CA GLY A 227 5.04 27.36 -16.00
C GLY A 227 3.82 26.89 -16.77
N THR A 228 4.06 26.16 -17.85
CA THR A 228 3.04 25.53 -18.69
C THR A 228 3.26 24.04 -18.80
N GLY A 229 2.19 23.29 -19.01
CA GLY A 229 2.24 21.84 -19.17
C GLY A 229 1.17 21.30 -20.09
N VAL A 230 1.43 20.13 -20.65
CA VAL A 230 0.55 19.46 -21.61
C VAL A 230 0.22 18.06 -21.11
N GLY A 231 -1.04 17.63 -21.31
CA GLY A 231 -1.48 16.30 -20.89
C GLY A 231 -2.75 15.81 -21.57
N ALA A 232 -2.95 14.50 -21.60
CA ALA A 232 -4.14 13.88 -22.17
C ALA A 232 -5.44 14.13 -21.37
N ARG A 233 -5.31 14.68 -20.16
CA ARG A 233 -6.41 15.09 -19.27
C ARG A 233 -6.04 16.43 -18.65
N LYS A 234 -7.05 17.25 -18.28
CA LYS A 234 -6.83 18.55 -17.62
C LYS A 234 -5.89 18.43 -16.42
N GLN A 235 -6.16 17.48 -15.51
CA GLN A 235 -5.33 17.24 -14.33
C GLN A 235 -3.87 16.94 -14.67
N ARG A 236 -3.60 16.14 -15.73
CA ARG A 236 -2.23 15.83 -16.17
C ARG A 236 -1.52 17.04 -16.76
N ALA A 237 -2.25 17.91 -17.46
CA ALA A 237 -1.70 19.17 -17.97
C ALA A 237 -1.31 20.12 -16.81
N GLU A 238 -2.16 20.23 -15.78
CA GLU A 238 -1.90 21.03 -14.59
C GLU A 238 -0.71 20.47 -13.77
N GLU A 239 -0.61 19.14 -13.60
CA GLU A 239 0.54 18.49 -12.97
C GLU A 239 1.85 18.79 -13.73
N ALA A 240 1.82 18.69 -15.06
CA ALA A 240 2.97 19.03 -15.91
C ALA A 240 3.37 20.51 -15.79
N ALA A 241 2.40 21.41 -15.73
CA ALA A 241 2.64 22.85 -15.52
C ALA A 241 3.31 23.12 -14.16
N ALA A 242 2.83 22.48 -13.10
CA ALA A 242 3.42 22.57 -11.77
C ALA A 242 4.86 22.01 -11.73
N GLN A 243 5.11 20.91 -12.40
CA GLN A 243 6.45 20.31 -12.49
C GLN A 243 7.44 21.23 -13.22
N MET A 244 7.01 21.87 -14.30
CA MET A 244 7.81 22.86 -15.04
C MET A 244 8.12 24.08 -14.16
N ALA A 245 7.13 24.58 -13.41
CA ALA A 245 7.31 25.68 -12.48
C ALA A 245 8.37 25.38 -11.40
N LEU A 246 8.28 24.20 -10.77
CA LEU A 246 9.28 23.76 -9.78
C LEU A 246 10.69 23.66 -10.36
N GLN A 247 10.81 23.16 -11.61
CA GLN A 247 12.12 23.09 -12.28
C GLN A 247 12.72 24.46 -12.54
N LYS A 248 11.90 25.46 -12.93
CA LYS A 248 12.35 26.85 -13.14
C LYS A 248 12.77 27.50 -11.83
N LEU A 249 11.97 27.33 -10.77
CA LEU A 249 12.25 27.91 -9.45
C LEU A 249 13.50 27.33 -8.80
N ASN A 250 13.74 26.02 -8.94
CA ASN A 250 14.95 25.36 -8.43
C ASN A 250 16.23 25.70 -9.22
N LYS A 251 16.13 26.17 -10.47
CA LYS A 251 17.29 26.61 -11.27
C LYS A 251 17.68 28.07 -11.02
N ALA A 252 16.77 28.83 -10.40
CA ALA A 252 16.98 30.26 -10.12
C ALA A 252 17.63 30.51 -8.73
N GLN A 253 17.90 29.46 -7.97
CA GLN A 253 18.70 29.47 -6.73
C GLN A 253 20.13 29.03 -7.02
#